data_85ac8d8736849804468982b6e70edb0c
#
_entry.id   85ac8d8736849804468982b6e70edb0c
#
_cell.length_a   1.000
_cell.length_b   1.000
_cell.length_c   1.000
_cell.angle_alpha   90.00
_cell.angle_beta   90.00
_cell.angle_gamma   90.00
#
_symmetry.space_group_name_H-M   'P 1'
#
loop_
_entity.id
_entity.type
_entity.pdbx_description
1 polymer ?
#
loop_
_entity_poly.entity_id
_entity_poly.type
_entity_poly.pdbx_seq_one_letter_code
_entity_poly.pdbx_strand_id
1 'polypeptide(L)'
;NENAVLNFCKQNKPDTVINTAAFTSVDACETEKDLAWMVNAWGCRNLALACSTVRSRLISISTDYVFEGDSSRPYHEFDVANGGKTVYGQTKFAGEQFI
;
A
#
# COMPACT_ATOMS: atom_id res chain seq x y z
N ASN A 1 -12.01 -5.52 -3.81
CA ASN A 1 -13.28 -4.98 -4.34
C ASN A 1 -13.63 -3.68 -3.61
N GLU A 2 -13.69 -2.56 -4.33
CA GLU A 2 -13.93 -1.21 -3.79
C GLU A 2 -15.26 -1.14 -3.02
N ASN A 3 -16.34 -1.64 -3.60
CA ASN A 3 -17.66 -1.59 -2.97
C ASN A 3 -17.75 -2.37 -1.67
N ALA A 4 -17.08 -3.53 -1.59
CA ALA A 4 -17.07 -4.33 -0.37
C ALA A 4 -16.36 -3.59 0.78
N VAL A 5 -15.21 -2.97 0.50
CA VAL A 5 -14.46 -2.18 1.49
C VAL A 5 -15.28 -0.97 1.95
N LEU A 6 -15.86 -0.23 1.01
CA LEU A 6 -16.67 0.95 1.30
C LEU A 6 -17.91 0.60 2.15
N ASN A 7 -18.61 -0.48 1.80
CA ASN A 7 -19.80 -0.92 2.55
C ASN A 7 -19.43 -1.36 3.97
N PHE A 8 -18.32 -2.09 4.12
CA PHE A 8 -17.82 -2.48 5.44
C PHE A 8 -17.52 -1.26 6.31
N CYS A 9 -16.79 -0.27 5.77
CA CYS A 9 -16.49 0.96 6.49
C CYS A 9 -17.75 1.77 6.84
N LYS A 10 -18.73 1.86 5.94
CA LYS A 10 -20.01 2.55 6.22
C LYS A 10 -20.82 1.88 7.32
N GLN A 11 -20.83 0.55 7.36
CA GLN A 11 -21.57 -0.22 8.37
C GLN A 11 -20.91 -0.14 9.76
N ASN A 12 -19.58 -0.23 9.81
CA ASN A 12 -18.84 -0.34 11.08
C ASN A 12 -18.32 1.00 11.60
N LYS A 13 -18.18 2.02 10.73
CA LYS A 13 -17.68 3.38 11.05
C LYS A 13 -16.44 3.37 11.96
N PRO A 14 -15.35 2.68 11.56
CA PRO A 14 -14.16 2.62 12.39
C PRO A 14 -13.52 4.01 12.52
N ASP A 15 -12.96 4.34 13.68
CA ASP A 15 -12.17 5.56 13.87
C ASP A 15 -10.83 5.48 13.13
N THR A 16 -10.25 4.28 13.09
CA THR A 16 -8.96 4.00 12.45
C THR A 16 -9.00 2.64 11.75
N VAL A 17 -8.45 2.60 10.55
CA VAL A 17 -8.19 1.37 9.77
C VAL A 17 -6.69 1.17 9.69
N ILE A 18 -6.20 -0.01 10.06
CA ILE A 18 -4.80 -0.40 9.91
C ILE A 18 -4.70 -1.42 8.79
N ASN A 19 -4.09 -1.02 7.68
CA ASN A 19 -3.89 -1.88 6.52
C ASN A 19 -2.57 -2.63 6.63
N THR A 20 -2.66 -3.92 6.93
CA THR A 20 -1.54 -4.86 6.90
C THR A 20 -1.61 -5.82 5.71
N ALA A 21 -2.66 -5.71 4.88
CA ALA A 21 -2.85 -6.58 3.73
C ALA A 21 -1.85 -6.24 2.62
N ALA A 22 -1.10 -7.23 2.18
CA ALA A 22 -0.19 -7.11 1.07
C ALA A 22 0.10 -8.46 0.41
N PHE A 23 0.40 -8.45 -0.89
CA PHE A 23 1.03 -9.56 -1.57
C PHE A 23 2.54 -9.40 -1.42
N THR A 24 3.14 -10.18 -0.49
CA THR A 24 4.50 -9.95 0.02
C THR A 24 5.57 -10.86 -0.57
N SER A 25 5.19 -11.85 -1.38
CA SER A 25 6.17 -12.71 -2.05
C SER A 25 6.85 -11.93 -3.17
N VAL A 26 8.06 -11.42 -2.90
CA VAL A 26 8.80 -10.55 -3.83
C VAL A 26 9.00 -11.23 -5.17
N ASP A 27 9.44 -12.50 -5.17
CA ASP A 27 9.68 -13.27 -6.41
C ASP A 27 8.37 -13.55 -7.17
N ALA A 28 7.29 -13.89 -6.46
CA ALA A 28 5.99 -14.10 -7.09
C ALA A 28 5.40 -12.80 -7.68
N CYS A 29 5.70 -11.64 -7.11
CA CYS A 29 5.30 -10.36 -7.69
C CYS A 29 5.87 -10.14 -9.09
N GLU A 30 7.07 -10.68 -9.40
CA GLU A 30 7.68 -10.55 -10.73
C GLU A 30 6.91 -11.33 -11.81
N THR A 31 6.27 -12.43 -11.43
CA THR A 31 5.48 -13.29 -12.33
C THR A 31 3.99 -12.98 -12.30
N GLU A 32 3.47 -12.56 -11.16
CA GLU A 32 2.05 -12.26 -10.93
C GLU A 32 1.82 -10.76 -10.74
N LYS A 33 2.33 -9.96 -11.68
CA LYS A 33 2.34 -8.49 -11.62
C LYS A 33 0.94 -7.90 -11.40
N ASP A 34 -0.05 -8.38 -12.13
CA ASP A 34 -1.42 -7.88 -12.02
C ASP A 34 -2.00 -8.09 -10.62
N LEU A 35 -1.73 -9.26 -10.00
CA LEU A 35 -2.13 -9.53 -8.63
C LEU A 35 -1.41 -8.61 -7.64
N ALA A 36 -0.11 -8.40 -7.83
CA ALA A 36 0.67 -7.48 -7.00
C ALA A 36 0.10 -6.05 -7.06
N TRP A 37 -0.18 -5.53 -8.25
CA TRP A 37 -0.82 -4.22 -8.43
C TRP A 37 -2.21 -4.17 -7.81
N MET A 38 -3.05 -5.19 -8.03
CA MET A 38 -4.40 -5.24 -7.47
C MET A 38 -4.41 -5.20 -5.94
N VAL A 39 -3.50 -5.95 -5.30
CA VAL A 39 -3.48 -6.03 -3.83
C VAL A 39 -2.76 -4.83 -3.23
N ASN A 40 -1.53 -4.55 -3.67
CA ASN A 40 -0.64 -3.59 -3.01
C ASN A 40 -0.97 -2.13 -3.35
N ALA A 41 -1.37 -1.83 -4.58
CA ALA A 41 -1.69 -0.47 -5.01
C ALA A 41 -3.20 -0.19 -4.96
N TRP A 42 -4.00 -0.91 -5.75
CA TRP A 42 -5.44 -0.66 -5.82
C TRP A 42 -6.18 -1.00 -4.52
N GLY A 43 -5.67 -1.99 -3.75
CA GLY A 43 -6.16 -2.29 -2.41
C GLY A 43 -6.02 -1.09 -1.46
N CYS A 44 -4.84 -0.46 -1.43
CA CYS A 44 -4.59 0.77 -0.66
C CYS A 44 -5.50 1.92 -1.10
N ARG A 45 -5.62 2.14 -2.43
CA ARG A 45 -6.52 3.17 -2.97
C ARG A 45 -7.96 2.97 -2.50
N ASN A 46 -8.48 1.75 -2.57
CA ASN A 46 -9.86 1.46 -2.16
C ASN A 46 -10.07 1.72 -0.65
N LEU A 47 -9.07 1.40 0.18
CA LEU A 47 -9.09 1.72 1.61
C LEU A 47 -9.04 3.23 1.85
N ALA A 48 -8.17 3.96 1.14
CA ALA A 48 -8.06 5.42 1.25
C ALA A 48 -9.40 6.11 0.92
N LEU A 49 -10.04 5.72 -0.19
CA LEU A 49 -11.36 6.24 -0.58
C LEU A 49 -12.45 5.92 0.46
N ALA A 50 -12.48 4.67 0.96
CA ALA A 50 -13.46 4.27 1.96
C ALA A 50 -13.26 5.03 3.28
N CYS A 51 -12.01 5.12 3.77
CA CYS A 51 -11.67 5.85 4.98
C CYS A 51 -11.99 7.34 4.86
N SER A 52 -11.65 7.97 3.74
CA SER A 52 -12.01 9.36 3.47
C SER A 52 -13.53 9.57 3.50
N THR A 53 -14.30 8.66 2.89
CA THR A 53 -15.77 8.74 2.86
C THR A 53 -16.40 8.70 4.24
N VAL A 54 -15.88 7.86 5.15
CA VAL A 54 -16.43 7.70 6.50
C VAL A 54 -15.68 8.53 7.57
N ARG A 55 -14.68 9.31 7.16
CA ARG A 55 -13.80 10.13 8.01
C ARG A 55 -13.00 9.31 9.02
N SER A 56 -12.55 8.12 8.60
CA SER A 56 -11.61 7.29 9.35
C SER A 56 -10.18 7.70 9.09
N ARG A 57 -9.30 7.50 10.07
CA ARG A 57 -7.85 7.52 9.85
C ARG A 57 -7.40 6.24 9.14
N LEU A 58 -6.52 6.35 8.14
CA LEU A 58 -5.87 5.19 7.53
C LEU A 58 -4.40 5.15 7.94
N ILE A 59 -3.95 3.99 8.41
CA ILE A 59 -2.54 3.66 8.64
C ILE A 59 -2.22 2.47 7.74
N SER A 60 -1.23 2.60 6.86
CA SER A 60 -0.82 1.51 5.97
C SER A 60 0.64 1.14 6.20
N ILE A 61 0.90 -0.16 6.27
CA ILE A 61 2.26 -0.68 6.44
C ILE A 61 2.93 -0.75 5.07
N SER A 62 4.08 -0.07 4.94
CA SER A 62 4.91 -0.11 3.76
C SER A 62 6.14 -1.02 3.94
N THR A 63 7.19 -0.81 3.15
CA THR A 63 8.38 -1.63 3.08
C THR A 63 9.60 -0.79 2.69
N ASP A 64 10.78 -1.20 3.11
CA ASP A 64 12.07 -0.66 2.65
C ASP A 64 12.35 -0.91 1.16
N TYR A 65 11.66 -1.87 0.54
CA TYR A 65 11.75 -2.11 -0.92
C TYR A 65 11.28 -0.94 -1.79
N VAL A 66 10.66 0.09 -1.19
CA VAL A 66 10.34 1.34 -1.90
C VAL A 66 11.57 2.20 -2.22
N PHE A 67 12.71 1.85 -1.63
CA PHE A 67 14.02 2.44 -1.93
C PHE A 67 14.85 1.52 -2.84
N GLU A 68 15.84 2.08 -3.53
CA GLU A 68 16.71 1.31 -4.44
C GLU A 68 17.69 0.37 -3.74
N GLY A 69 18.01 0.63 -2.47
CA GLY A 69 18.93 -0.19 -1.70
C GLY A 69 20.41 0.05 -2.01
N ASP A 70 20.76 1.17 -2.64
CA ASP A 70 22.12 1.52 -3.06
C ASP A 70 22.77 2.62 -2.19
N SER A 71 22.09 3.04 -1.12
CA SER A 71 22.62 4.04 -0.19
C SER A 71 23.80 3.48 0.63
N SER A 72 24.82 4.30 0.83
CA SER A 72 25.95 4.02 1.72
C SER A 72 25.63 4.18 3.22
N ARG A 73 24.45 4.71 3.54
CA ARG A 73 23.92 4.90 4.90
C ARG A 73 22.52 4.30 5.04
N PRO A 74 22.04 4.05 6.26
CA PRO A 74 20.63 3.72 6.48
C PRO A 74 19.71 4.82 5.93
N TYR A 75 18.58 4.41 5.36
CA TYR A 75 17.53 5.33 4.93
C TYR A 75 16.82 5.95 6.13
N HIS A 76 16.34 7.19 5.95
CA HIS A 76 15.50 7.91 6.89
C HIS A 76 14.11 8.14 6.32
N GLU A 77 13.14 8.46 7.18
CA GLU A 77 11.76 8.71 6.81
C GLU A 77 11.56 9.89 5.84
N PHE A 78 12.55 10.79 5.74
CA PHE A 78 12.53 11.94 4.82
C PHE A 78 13.30 11.69 3.53
N ASP A 79 13.90 10.53 3.36
CA ASP A 79 14.54 10.17 2.08
C ASP A 79 13.48 9.89 1.02
N VAL A 80 13.76 10.28 -0.21
CA VAL A 80 12.81 10.13 -1.31
C VAL A 80 12.74 8.66 -1.74
N ALA A 81 11.59 8.04 -1.55
CA ALA A 81 11.27 6.74 -2.12
C ALA A 81 10.90 6.91 -3.60
N ASN A 82 11.21 5.91 -4.43
CA ASN A 82 10.95 5.91 -5.87
C ASN A 82 10.32 4.60 -6.38
N GLY A 83 10.01 3.67 -5.47
CA GLY A 83 9.46 2.35 -5.78
C GLY A 83 10.53 1.26 -5.92
N GLY A 84 11.80 1.60 -5.82
CA GLY A 84 12.88 0.62 -5.89
C GLY A 84 12.98 -0.12 -7.21
N LYS A 85 13.54 -1.36 -7.17
CA LYS A 85 13.89 -2.15 -8.35
C LYS A 85 12.96 -3.34 -8.61
N THR A 86 12.07 -3.66 -7.67
CA THR A 86 11.19 -4.84 -7.75
C THR A 86 9.74 -4.44 -7.99
N VAL A 87 8.96 -5.33 -8.60
CA VAL A 87 7.50 -5.16 -8.75
C VAL A 87 6.84 -5.02 -7.38
N TYR A 88 7.30 -5.77 -6.37
CA TYR A 88 6.84 -5.62 -4.99
C TYR A 88 7.02 -4.18 -4.48
N GLY A 89 8.24 -3.64 -4.56
CA GLY A 89 8.53 -2.26 -4.13
C GLY A 89 7.73 -1.23 -4.90
N GLN A 90 7.66 -1.35 -6.22
CA GLN A 90 6.90 -0.44 -7.09
C GLN A 90 5.41 -0.42 -6.74
N THR A 91 4.80 -1.59 -6.52
CA THR A 91 3.37 -1.69 -6.18
C THR A 91 3.07 -1.19 -4.78
N LYS A 92 3.97 -1.41 -3.82
CA LYS A 92 3.87 -0.86 -2.46
C LYS A 92 4.00 0.66 -2.47
N PHE A 93 4.98 1.19 -3.19
CA PHE A 93 5.17 2.63 -3.37
C PHE A 93 3.94 3.30 -4.02
N ALA A 94 3.39 2.68 -5.07
CA ALA A 94 2.16 3.18 -5.69
C ALA A 94 1.00 3.21 -4.67
N GLY A 95 0.93 2.24 -3.76
CA GLY A 95 -0.03 2.23 -2.66
C GLY A 95 0.13 3.41 -1.70
N GLU A 96 1.36 3.82 -1.38
CA GLU A 96 1.66 5.00 -0.55
C GLU A 96 1.12 6.30 -1.17
N GLN A 97 1.16 6.41 -2.50
CA GLN A 97 0.72 7.63 -3.20
C GLN A 97 -0.79 7.86 -3.14
N PHE A 98 -1.58 6.90 -2.67
CA PHE A 98 -3.03 7.02 -2.48
C PHE A 98 -3.43 7.44 -1.06
N ILE A 99 -2.49 7.49 -0.12
CA ILE A 99 -2.73 7.76 1.30
C ILE A 99 -2.27 9.18 1.66
#